data_4e483cd393cd18070e2d60f91786adfb
#
_entry.id   4e483cd393cd18070e2d60f91786adfb
#
_cell.length_a   1.000
_cell.length_b   1.000
_cell.length_c   1.000
_cell.angle_alpha   90.00
_cell.angle_beta   90.00
_cell.angle_gamma   90.00
#
_symmetry.space_group_name_H-M   'P 1'
#
loop_
_entity.id
_entity.type
_entity.pdbx_description
1 polymer ?
#
loop_
_entity_poly.entity_id
_entity_poly.type
_entity_poly.pdbx_seq_one_letter_code
_entity_poly.pdbx_strand_id
1 'polypeptide(L)'
;MEYKALNINDLPKEFSQKVLEEAPDNPNFPKVSVILTTYNREYFFTESIESLLEQDYPNLEIIVSDDGSSDNTFNIACEYAQENPHIKVVRNTHARGSAGNRNNGLDHASGELIMLLDDDDLLFKEAISQMMNVYLDFDKHYGIIIANCTRSDDGFLSGQGISESREISFQEVLCGCLDGEFLTLFERQLLGQRRFNENLRRGNMGLLWLKLHKNRACYYLHKPLKFYRIHAESLTQNLKYQPLEMVKNYEQDILLFYRDRLKYCPAHLARLCATAALLYRQGGDRKRAFKKILQSLAIHPNLLAIQVFFCLFLPVSCLPKLKIRQRIEK
;
A
#
# COMPACT_ATOMS: atom_id res chain seq x y z
N MET A 1 -5.84 -28.53 -2.37
CA MET A 1 -6.02 -27.99 -3.73
C MET A 1 -4.63 -27.60 -4.20
N GLU A 2 -4.12 -28.31 -5.20
CA GLU A 2 -2.81 -27.97 -5.78
C GLU A 2 -2.93 -26.62 -6.47
N TYR A 3 -2.09 -25.68 -6.07
CA TYR A 3 -1.92 -24.40 -6.76
C TYR A 3 -1.31 -24.67 -8.13
N LYS A 4 -2.11 -24.51 -9.17
CA LYS A 4 -1.56 -24.44 -10.52
C LYS A 4 -0.81 -23.10 -10.61
N ALA A 5 0.50 -23.18 -10.62
CA ALA A 5 1.34 -22.01 -10.89
C ALA A 5 0.96 -21.46 -12.26
N LEU A 6 0.44 -20.24 -12.32
CA LEU A 6 0.32 -19.50 -13.57
C LEU A 6 1.75 -19.23 -14.05
N ASN A 7 2.08 -19.76 -15.20
CA ASN A 7 3.41 -19.59 -15.81
C ASN A 7 3.51 -18.13 -16.26
N ILE A 8 4.49 -17.40 -15.74
CA ILE A 8 4.82 -16.01 -16.10
C ILE A 8 4.94 -15.82 -17.62
N ASN A 9 5.23 -16.91 -18.37
CA ASN A 9 5.38 -16.91 -19.82
C ASN A 9 4.04 -16.85 -20.62
N ASP A 10 2.89 -16.93 -19.95
CA ASP A 10 1.56 -16.94 -20.61
C ASP A 10 0.93 -15.54 -20.70
N LEU A 11 1.65 -14.48 -20.33
CA LEU A 11 1.19 -13.09 -20.37
C LEU A 11 1.54 -12.40 -21.70
N PRO A 12 0.74 -11.42 -22.18
CA PRO A 12 0.92 -10.79 -23.50
C PRO A 12 2.28 -10.10 -23.66
N LYS A 13 3.03 -10.50 -24.68
CA LYS A 13 4.37 -9.99 -25.01
C LYS A 13 4.33 -8.74 -25.88
N GLU A 14 3.67 -7.70 -25.49
CA GLU A 14 3.77 -6.45 -26.25
C GLU A 14 4.04 -5.28 -25.30
N PHE A 15 5.29 -4.83 -25.30
CA PHE A 15 5.80 -3.47 -25.00
C PHE A 15 7.19 -3.54 -24.37
N SER A 16 8.26 -3.69 -25.18
CA SER A 16 9.61 -3.33 -24.75
C SER A 16 10.57 -3.30 -25.95
N GLN A 17 10.96 -2.13 -26.39
CA GLN A 17 12.13 -2.02 -27.28
C GLN A 17 12.95 -0.71 -27.15
N LYS A 18 12.61 0.21 -26.28
CA LYS A 18 13.26 1.53 -26.25
C LYS A 18 14.25 1.75 -25.08
N VAL A 19 14.24 0.94 -24.05
CA VAL A 19 14.98 1.20 -22.78
C VAL A 19 16.27 0.35 -22.63
N LEU A 20 16.46 -0.69 -23.43
CA LEU A 20 17.45 -1.76 -23.15
C LEU A 20 18.89 -1.51 -23.64
N GLU A 21 19.21 -0.38 -24.28
CA GLU A 21 20.54 -0.19 -24.91
C GLU A 21 21.48 0.78 -24.19
N GLU A 22 21.11 1.41 -23.07
CA GLU A 22 21.94 2.40 -22.39
C GLU A 22 22.38 1.96 -20.97
N ALA A 23 23.67 2.13 -20.67
CA ALA A 23 24.36 1.64 -19.48
C ALA A 23 23.82 2.21 -18.14
N PRO A 24 23.98 1.50 -16.99
CA PRO A 24 23.40 1.85 -15.68
C PRO A 24 23.87 3.19 -15.08
N ASP A 25 24.92 3.80 -15.60
CA ASP A 25 25.42 5.12 -15.16
C ASP A 25 24.94 6.29 -16.03
N ASN A 26 23.95 6.06 -16.90
CA ASN A 26 23.39 7.14 -17.71
C ASN A 26 22.56 8.09 -16.82
N PRO A 27 22.89 9.40 -16.73
CA PRO A 27 22.16 10.37 -15.92
C PRO A 27 20.69 10.55 -16.35
N ASN A 28 20.30 9.98 -17.49
CA ASN A 28 18.91 9.96 -17.96
C ASN A 28 18.06 8.89 -17.24
N PHE A 29 18.65 7.98 -16.47
CA PHE A 29 17.94 6.97 -15.69
C PHE A 29 18.04 7.25 -14.19
N PRO A 30 17.07 7.98 -13.59
CA PRO A 30 17.04 8.21 -12.15
C PRO A 30 17.08 6.90 -11.37
N LYS A 31 17.85 6.85 -10.30
CA LYS A 31 17.97 5.66 -9.46
C LYS A 31 16.65 5.34 -8.74
N VAL A 32 16.18 4.12 -8.87
CA VAL A 32 15.01 3.60 -8.16
C VAL A 32 15.47 2.69 -7.02
N SER A 33 15.03 2.98 -5.79
CA SER A 33 15.19 2.08 -4.65
C SER A 33 13.90 1.28 -4.45
N VAL A 34 13.96 -0.04 -4.63
CA VAL A 34 12.87 -0.93 -4.24
C VAL A 34 13.14 -1.45 -2.84
N ILE A 35 12.21 -1.21 -1.92
CA ILE A 35 12.26 -1.69 -0.55
C ILE A 35 11.40 -2.94 -0.46
N LEU A 36 12.04 -4.09 -0.30
CA LEU A 36 11.41 -5.39 -0.09
C LEU A 36 11.39 -5.66 1.42
N THR A 37 10.21 -5.61 2.03
CA THR A 37 10.06 -5.86 3.46
C THR A 37 9.69 -7.29 3.73
N THR A 38 10.40 -7.98 4.64
CA THR A 38 10.18 -9.40 4.90
C THR A 38 10.16 -9.75 6.39
N TYR A 39 9.41 -10.82 6.71
CA TYR A 39 9.40 -11.46 8.03
C TYR A 39 8.85 -12.88 7.96
N ASN A 40 9.70 -13.91 8.16
CA ASN A 40 9.33 -15.34 8.14
C ASN A 40 8.54 -15.71 6.86
N ARG A 41 9.20 -15.58 5.69
CA ARG A 41 8.60 -15.76 4.36
C ARG A 41 9.48 -16.57 3.40
N GLU A 42 10.27 -17.51 3.89
CA GLU A 42 11.21 -18.28 3.07
C GLU A 42 10.60 -18.86 1.77
N TYR A 43 9.30 -19.23 1.78
CA TYR A 43 8.62 -19.78 0.60
C TYR A 43 8.29 -18.75 -0.49
N PHE A 44 7.98 -17.50 -0.10
CA PHE A 44 7.55 -16.47 -1.05
C PHE A 44 8.68 -15.53 -1.41
N PHE A 45 9.63 -15.34 -0.50
CA PHE A 45 10.71 -14.38 -0.62
C PHE A 45 11.55 -14.60 -1.89
N THR A 46 11.89 -15.86 -2.21
CA THR A 46 12.68 -16.20 -3.40
C THR A 46 12.00 -15.71 -4.68
N GLU A 47 10.73 -16.02 -4.87
CA GLU A 47 10.00 -15.55 -6.06
C GLU A 47 9.92 -14.02 -6.12
N SER A 48 9.70 -13.36 -4.97
CA SER A 48 9.62 -11.89 -4.92
C SER A 48 10.93 -11.22 -5.30
N ILE A 49 12.06 -11.69 -4.74
CA ILE A 49 13.38 -11.10 -5.06
C ILE A 49 13.80 -11.40 -6.50
N GLU A 50 13.51 -12.59 -7.03
CA GLU A 50 13.76 -12.94 -8.43
C GLU A 50 12.97 -12.05 -9.38
N SER A 51 11.71 -11.72 -9.07
CA SER A 51 10.91 -10.78 -9.86
C SER A 51 11.52 -9.37 -9.92
N LEU A 52 12.28 -8.98 -8.90
CA LEU A 52 13.02 -7.72 -8.86
C LEU A 52 14.34 -7.80 -9.67
N LEU A 53 15.00 -8.94 -9.67
CA LEU A 53 16.22 -9.17 -10.46
C LEU A 53 15.92 -9.26 -11.97
N GLU A 54 14.71 -9.65 -12.34
CA GLU A 54 14.26 -9.72 -13.73
C GLU A 54 13.79 -8.38 -14.30
N GLN A 55 13.76 -7.29 -13.51
CA GLN A 55 13.33 -5.98 -14.00
C GLN A 55 14.25 -5.48 -15.11
N ASP A 56 13.63 -4.90 -16.14
CA ASP A 56 14.33 -4.34 -17.31
C ASP A 56 14.85 -2.91 -17.10
N TYR A 57 14.69 -2.34 -15.90
CA TYR A 57 15.17 -1.00 -15.57
C TYR A 57 16.62 -1.03 -15.07
N PRO A 58 17.56 -0.29 -15.71
CA PRO A 58 19.00 -0.48 -15.49
C PRO A 58 19.52 0.10 -14.17
N ASN A 59 18.94 1.18 -13.63
CA ASN A 59 19.46 1.85 -12.44
C ASN A 59 18.59 1.56 -11.19
N LEU A 60 18.73 0.31 -10.71
CA LEU A 60 17.93 -0.23 -9.61
C LEU A 60 18.81 -0.54 -8.40
N GLU A 61 18.38 -0.20 -7.19
CA GLU A 61 18.85 -0.79 -5.94
C GLU A 61 17.71 -1.50 -5.23
N ILE A 62 17.99 -2.64 -4.63
CA ILE A 62 17.04 -3.43 -3.86
C ILE A 62 17.48 -3.42 -2.40
N ILE A 63 16.59 -2.97 -1.51
CA ILE A 63 16.84 -2.95 -0.07
C ILE A 63 15.92 -3.97 0.58
N VAL A 64 16.48 -5.10 0.98
CA VAL A 64 15.76 -6.11 1.76
C VAL A 64 15.81 -5.70 3.22
N SER A 65 14.67 -5.34 3.79
CA SER A 65 14.53 -5.02 5.21
C SER A 65 13.84 -6.18 5.93
N ASP A 66 14.58 -6.85 6.82
CA ASP A 66 14.12 -8.03 7.55
C ASP A 66 13.71 -7.67 8.98
N ASP A 67 12.47 -7.98 9.37
CA ASP A 67 11.89 -7.68 10.69
C ASP A 67 12.28 -8.68 11.80
N GLY A 68 13.44 -9.31 11.65
CA GLY A 68 13.97 -10.30 12.59
C GLY A 68 13.41 -11.69 12.34
N SER A 69 13.45 -12.16 11.10
CA SER A 69 13.07 -13.53 10.72
C SER A 69 13.83 -14.57 11.53
N SER A 70 13.12 -15.63 11.91
CA SER A 70 13.64 -16.80 12.62
C SER A 70 13.73 -18.05 11.74
N ASP A 71 13.12 -18.01 10.55
CA ASP A 71 13.28 -19.02 9.50
C ASP A 71 14.50 -18.71 8.61
N ASN A 72 14.59 -19.34 7.44
CA ASN A 72 15.74 -19.16 6.56
C ASN A 72 15.69 -17.89 5.69
N THR A 73 14.64 -17.07 5.79
CA THR A 73 14.43 -15.87 4.96
C THR A 73 15.66 -14.96 4.92
N PHE A 74 16.24 -14.64 6.09
CA PHE A 74 17.39 -13.74 6.16
C PHE A 74 18.65 -14.30 5.50
N ASN A 75 18.90 -15.60 5.66
CA ASN A 75 20.06 -16.26 5.05
C ASN A 75 19.93 -16.26 3.53
N ILE A 76 18.74 -16.60 3.02
CA ILE A 76 18.43 -16.54 1.58
C ILE A 76 18.67 -15.11 1.06
N ALA A 77 18.20 -14.08 1.74
CA ALA A 77 18.43 -12.69 1.37
C ALA A 77 19.93 -12.34 1.29
N CYS A 78 20.73 -12.83 2.26
CA CYS A 78 22.19 -12.63 2.27
C CYS A 78 22.89 -13.35 1.13
N GLU A 79 22.44 -14.54 0.74
CA GLU A 79 22.96 -15.28 -0.40
C GLU A 79 22.74 -14.50 -1.70
N TYR A 80 21.52 -13.99 -1.95
CA TYR A 80 21.25 -13.13 -3.09
C TYR A 80 22.11 -11.86 -3.10
N ALA A 81 22.35 -11.23 -1.95
CA ALA A 81 23.19 -10.04 -1.86
C ALA A 81 24.67 -10.30 -2.14
N GLN A 82 25.18 -11.52 -1.88
CA GLN A 82 26.57 -11.88 -2.23
C GLN A 82 26.79 -11.97 -3.74
N GLU A 83 25.77 -12.39 -4.49
CA GLU A 83 25.82 -12.55 -5.94
C GLU A 83 25.43 -11.26 -6.69
N ASN A 84 24.70 -10.35 -6.04
CA ASN A 84 24.12 -9.17 -6.67
C ASN A 84 24.46 -7.88 -5.89
N PRO A 85 25.45 -7.09 -6.34
CA PRO A 85 25.96 -5.93 -5.60
C PRO A 85 24.95 -4.78 -5.44
N HIS A 86 23.85 -4.77 -6.20
CA HIS A 86 22.77 -3.80 -6.07
C HIS A 86 21.72 -4.20 -5.02
N ILE A 87 21.88 -5.36 -4.38
CA ILE A 87 21.05 -5.81 -3.25
C ILE A 87 21.74 -5.46 -1.93
N LYS A 88 21.03 -4.78 -1.05
CA LYS A 88 21.46 -4.49 0.32
C LYS A 88 20.48 -5.14 1.29
N VAL A 89 20.99 -5.98 2.20
CA VAL A 89 20.20 -6.62 3.25
C VAL A 89 20.45 -5.92 4.58
N VAL A 90 19.38 -5.55 5.27
CA VAL A 90 19.42 -4.86 6.57
C VAL A 90 18.44 -5.49 7.55
N ARG A 91 18.85 -5.61 8.81
CA ARG A 91 17.95 -5.96 9.91
C ARG A 91 17.16 -4.74 10.34
N ASN A 92 15.88 -4.93 10.65
CA ASN A 92 15.05 -3.85 11.19
C ASN A 92 15.56 -3.38 12.56
N THR A 93 15.85 -2.10 12.68
CA THR A 93 16.24 -1.41 13.91
C THR A 93 15.14 -0.52 14.48
N HIS A 94 14.03 -0.37 13.75
CA HIS A 94 12.82 0.32 14.17
C HIS A 94 11.88 -0.59 14.99
N ALA A 95 10.70 -0.10 15.33
CA ALA A 95 9.68 -0.92 15.97
C ALA A 95 9.30 -2.11 15.08
N ARG A 96 9.10 -3.28 15.68
CA ARG A 96 8.66 -4.48 14.96
C ARG A 96 7.29 -4.27 14.31
N GLY A 97 7.15 -4.79 13.10
CA GLY A 97 5.94 -4.74 12.30
C GLY A 97 6.14 -3.97 10.99
N SER A 98 5.15 -4.06 10.10
CA SER A 98 5.29 -3.60 8.72
C SER A 98 5.62 -2.10 8.59
N ALA A 99 5.16 -1.24 9.51
CA ALA A 99 5.46 0.18 9.50
C ALA A 99 6.94 0.47 9.81
N GLY A 100 7.47 -0.11 10.90
CA GLY A 100 8.87 0.06 11.27
C GLY A 100 9.81 -0.59 10.26
N ASN A 101 9.47 -1.78 9.76
CA ASN A 101 10.27 -2.47 8.77
C ASN A 101 10.38 -1.67 7.46
N ARG A 102 9.28 -1.04 7.00
CA ARG A 102 9.31 -0.13 5.85
C ARG A 102 10.11 1.14 6.14
N ASN A 103 9.97 1.73 7.34
CA ASN A 103 10.78 2.89 7.75
C ASN A 103 12.28 2.56 7.76
N ASN A 104 12.64 1.40 8.28
CA ASN A 104 14.03 0.92 8.25
C ASN A 104 14.55 0.80 6.80
N GLY A 105 13.78 0.24 5.89
CA GLY A 105 14.13 0.20 4.47
C GLY A 105 14.27 1.60 3.85
N LEU A 106 13.34 2.52 4.16
CA LEU A 106 13.36 3.91 3.69
C LEU A 106 14.62 4.67 4.15
N ASP A 107 15.11 4.41 5.35
CA ASP A 107 16.32 5.07 5.88
C ASP A 107 17.61 4.61 5.18
N HIS A 108 17.57 3.46 4.51
CA HIS A 108 18.68 2.91 3.74
C HIS A 108 18.60 3.20 2.24
N ALA A 109 17.49 3.76 1.76
CA ALA A 109 17.28 4.06 0.36
C ALA A 109 18.10 5.27 -0.11
N SER A 110 18.80 5.12 -1.24
CA SER A 110 19.60 6.18 -1.86
C SER A 110 19.00 6.73 -3.17
N GLY A 111 18.08 6.00 -3.79
CA GLY A 111 17.47 6.36 -5.07
C GLY A 111 16.70 7.66 -5.05
N GLU A 112 16.55 8.28 -6.21
CA GLU A 112 15.68 9.44 -6.44
C GLU A 112 14.20 9.09 -6.25
N LEU A 113 13.86 7.88 -6.67
CA LEU A 113 12.51 7.32 -6.53
C LEU A 113 12.50 6.10 -5.63
N ILE A 114 11.37 5.89 -4.99
CA ILE A 114 11.13 4.79 -4.06
C ILE A 114 9.94 3.97 -4.52
N MET A 115 10.06 2.66 -4.41
CA MET A 115 8.98 1.68 -4.54
C MET A 115 8.98 0.78 -3.30
N LEU A 116 7.80 0.40 -2.83
CA LEU A 116 7.64 -0.59 -1.75
C LEU A 116 7.04 -1.86 -2.32
N LEU A 117 7.63 -3.00 -1.98
CA LEU A 117 7.12 -4.33 -2.33
C LEU A 117 7.05 -5.19 -1.07
N ASP A 118 5.96 -5.92 -0.93
CA ASP A 118 5.82 -6.94 0.12
C ASP A 118 6.40 -8.28 -0.40
N ASP A 119 6.93 -9.09 0.50
CA ASP A 119 7.67 -10.31 0.20
C ASP A 119 6.82 -11.48 -0.33
N ASP A 120 5.52 -11.29 -0.45
CA ASP A 120 4.57 -12.22 -1.02
C ASP A 120 4.00 -11.77 -2.38
N ASP A 121 4.41 -10.60 -2.88
CA ASP A 121 4.00 -10.05 -4.18
C ASP A 121 5.12 -10.17 -5.23
N LEU A 122 4.75 -10.11 -6.53
CA LEU A 122 5.69 -10.15 -7.65
C LEU A 122 5.51 -8.92 -8.54
N LEU A 123 6.60 -8.40 -9.10
CA LEU A 123 6.54 -7.41 -10.17
C LEU A 123 6.57 -8.09 -11.54
N PHE A 124 5.79 -7.57 -12.48
CA PHE A 124 5.98 -7.92 -13.89
C PHE A 124 7.28 -7.31 -14.41
N LYS A 125 7.93 -7.97 -15.34
CA LYS A 125 9.29 -7.63 -15.82
C LYS A 125 9.45 -6.16 -16.20
N GLU A 126 8.45 -5.56 -16.82
CA GLU A 126 8.46 -4.17 -17.29
C GLU A 126 7.85 -3.18 -16.28
N ALA A 127 7.63 -3.59 -15.03
CA ALA A 127 6.89 -2.77 -14.09
C ALA A 127 7.57 -1.44 -13.80
N ILE A 128 8.87 -1.48 -13.49
CA ILE A 128 9.62 -0.27 -13.15
C ILE A 128 9.80 0.61 -14.39
N SER A 129 10.20 0.05 -15.53
CA SER A 129 10.41 0.81 -16.77
C SER A 129 9.13 1.51 -17.26
N GLN A 130 7.97 0.85 -17.17
CA GLN A 130 6.70 1.48 -17.56
C GLN A 130 6.31 2.65 -16.64
N MET A 131 6.54 2.53 -15.34
CA MET A 131 6.29 3.65 -14.41
C MET A 131 7.31 4.77 -14.60
N MET A 132 8.57 4.44 -14.87
CA MET A 132 9.62 5.41 -15.17
C MET A 132 9.38 6.15 -16.49
N ASN A 133 8.83 5.48 -17.52
CA ASN A 133 8.44 6.14 -18.77
C ASN A 133 7.41 7.24 -18.49
N VAL A 134 6.39 6.99 -17.67
CA VAL A 134 5.44 8.05 -17.26
C VAL A 134 6.17 9.19 -16.56
N TYR A 135 7.12 8.88 -15.65
CA TYR A 135 7.86 9.91 -14.92
C TYR A 135 8.70 10.80 -15.85
N LEU A 136 9.36 10.19 -16.83
CA LEU A 136 10.25 10.89 -17.77
C LEU A 136 9.49 11.56 -18.91
N ASP A 137 8.48 10.92 -19.50
CA ASP A 137 7.71 11.45 -20.63
C ASP A 137 6.94 12.75 -20.27
N PHE A 138 6.55 12.88 -19.00
CA PHE A 138 5.94 14.11 -18.48
C PHE A 138 6.93 15.05 -17.78
N ASP A 139 8.22 14.96 -18.11
CA ASP A 139 9.29 15.83 -17.59
C ASP A 139 9.29 15.91 -16.05
N LYS A 140 9.14 14.77 -15.41
CA LYS A 140 9.09 14.63 -13.93
C LYS A 140 7.95 15.43 -13.27
N HIS A 141 6.92 15.80 -14.06
CA HIS A 141 5.76 16.54 -13.53
C HIS A 141 5.05 15.74 -12.42
N TYR A 142 4.86 14.43 -12.66
CA TYR A 142 4.22 13.54 -11.70
C TYR A 142 5.25 12.93 -10.74
N GLY A 143 5.35 13.47 -9.54
CA GLY A 143 6.24 12.92 -8.51
C GLY A 143 5.70 11.67 -7.82
N ILE A 144 4.49 11.22 -8.18
CA ILE A 144 3.87 10.00 -7.70
C ILE A 144 3.19 9.32 -8.88
N ILE A 145 3.52 8.06 -9.12
CA ILE A 145 2.90 7.22 -10.13
C ILE A 145 2.31 6.00 -9.45
N ILE A 146 1.05 5.71 -9.74
CA ILE A 146 0.32 4.55 -9.18
C ILE A 146 -0.08 3.65 -10.33
N ALA A 147 0.23 2.36 -10.23
CA ALA A 147 -0.20 1.34 -11.18
C ALA A 147 -1.11 0.31 -10.51
N ASN A 148 -1.95 -0.35 -11.30
CA ASN A 148 -2.83 -1.39 -10.80
C ASN A 148 -2.08 -2.70 -10.52
N CYS A 149 -2.77 -3.63 -9.87
CA CYS A 149 -2.28 -4.98 -9.57
C CYS A 149 -3.25 -6.02 -10.09
N THR A 150 -2.75 -7.19 -10.51
CA THR A 150 -3.57 -8.36 -10.78
C THR A 150 -3.64 -9.24 -9.55
N ARG A 151 -4.79 -9.74 -9.20
CA ARG A 151 -5.01 -10.63 -8.06
C ARG A 151 -4.72 -12.09 -8.44
N SER A 152 -4.14 -12.84 -7.52
CA SER A 152 -3.80 -14.25 -7.75
C SER A 152 -4.99 -15.21 -7.70
N ASP A 153 -6.08 -14.83 -7.04
CA ASP A 153 -7.24 -15.71 -6.80
C ASP A 153 -8.22 -15.75 -7.97
N ASP A 154 -8.39 -14.65 -8.70
CA ASP A 154 -9.37 -14.54 -9.78
C ASP A 154 -8.84 -13.87 -11.06
N GLY A 155 -7.61 -13.35 -11.05
CA GLY A 155 -6.98 -12.68 -12.20
C GLY A 155 -7.52 -11.27 -12.49
N PHE A 156 -8.47 -10.77 -11.69
CA PHE A 156 -9.01 -9.42 -11.88
C PHE A 156 -8.08 -8.35 -11.32
N LEU A 157 -8.29 -7.12 -11.77
CA LEU A 157 -7.59 -5.96 -11.22
C LEU A 157 -8.00 -5.72 -9.76
N SER A 158 -7.01 -5.54 -8.89
CA SER A 158 -7.24 -5.24 -7.48
C SER A 158 -7.74 -3.82 -7.29
N GLY A 159 -7.13 -2.87 -8.00
CA GLY A 159 -7.47 -1.45 -7.92
C GLY A 159 -8.75 -1.14 -8.68
N GLN A 160 -9.67 -0.48 -8.00
CA GLN A 160 -10.97 -0.08 -8.52
C GLN A 160 -11.17 1.44 -8.41
N GLY A 161 -12.18 1.96 -9.08
CA GLY A 161 -12.61 3.36 -9.02
C GLY A 161 -12.21 4.19 -10.23
N ILE A 162 -11.10 3.86 -10.91
CA ILE A 162 -10.65 4.52 -12.15
C ILE A 162 -10.31 3.43 -13.17
N SER A 163 -10.85 3.57 -14.39
CA SER A 163 -10.73 2.58 -15.48
C SER A 163 -9.83 3.03 -16.63
N GLU A 164 -9.13 4.15 -16.50
CA GLU A 164 -8.25 4.71 -17.52
C GLU A 164 -7.01 5.36 -16.90
N SER A 165 -5.92 5.43 -17.67
CA SER A 165 -4.70 6.11 -17.24
C SER A 165 -4.88 7.63 -17.33
N ARG A 166 -4.65 8.34 -16.23
CA ARG A 166 -4.79 9.80 -16.15
C ARG A 166 -4.16 10.39 -14.90
N GLU A 167 -4.03 11.70 -14.89
CA GLU A 167 -3.76 12.45 -13.66
C GLU A 167 -4.91 12.26 -12.67
N ILE A 168 -4.56 12.12 -11.39
CA ILE A 168 -5.50 12.09 -10.27
C ILE A 168 -5.13 13.17 -9.26
N SER A 169 -6.11 13.94 -8.85
CA SER A 169 -5.94 15.01 -7.89
C SER A 169 -5.88 14.48 -6.45
N PHE A 170 -5.23 15.25 -5.57
CA PHE A 170 -5.29 14.99 -4.13
C PHE A 170 -6.73 14.87 -3.61
N GLN A 171 -7.65 15.68 -4.13
CA GLN A 171 -9.05 15.67 -3.72
C GLN A 171 -9.74 14.35 -4.06
N GLU A 172 -9.51 13.81 -5.25
CA GLU A 172 -10.06 12.52 -5.66
C GLU A 172 -9.56 11.40 -4.76
N VAL A 173 -8.23 11.32 -4.53
CA VAL A 173 -7.65 10.30 -3.63
C VAL A 173 -8.16 10.46 -2.20
N LEU A 174 -8.20 11.69 -1.68
CA LEU A 174 -8.74 11.99 -0.35
C LEU A 174 -10.20 11.54 -0.22
N CYS A 175 -10.99 11.70 -1.26
CA CYS A 175 -12.42 11.33 -1.27
C CYS A 175 -12.66 9.84 -1.58
N GLY A 176 -11.60 9.06 -1.80
CA GLY A 176 -11.68 7.60 -1.96
C GLY A 176 -11.99 7.16 -3.39
N CYS A 177 -11.46 7.86 -4.41
CA CYS A 177 -11.60 7.43 -5.81
C CYS A 177 -10.81 6.15 -6.13
N LEU A 178 -9.78 5.84 -5.34
CA LEU A 178 -9.00 4.62 -5.44
C LEU A 178 -9.32 3.68 -4.28
N ASP A 179 -9.67 2.45 -4.58
CA ASP A 179 -9.86 1.37 -3.61
C ASP A 179 -9.17 0.11 -4.13
N GLY A 180 -8.50 -0.63 -3.26
CA GLY A 180 -7.77 -1.84 -3.62
C GLY A 180 -6.27 -1.78 -3.31
N GLU A 181 -5.52 -2.72 -3.89
CA GLU A 181 -4.06 -2.73 -3.87
C GLU A 181 -3.51 -2.09 -5.14
N PHE A 182 -2.45 -1.33 -4.97
CA PHE A 182 -1.76 -0.62 -6.03
C PHE A 182 -0.24 -0.75 -5.85
N LEU A 183 0.49 -0.69 -6.95
CA LEU A 183 1.92 -0.45 -6.95
C LEU A 183 2.16 1.06 -7.00
N THR A 184 3.06 1.57 -6.17
CA THR A 184 3.33 3.02 -6.11
C THR A 184 4.82 3.29 -6.24
N LEU A 185 5.18 4.15 -7.18
CA LEU A 185 6.49 4.76 -7.35
C LEU A 185 6.39 6.24 -6.97
N PHE A 186 7.32 6.76 -6.15
CA PHE A 186 7.27 8.14 -5.71
C PHE A 186 8.66 8.74 -5.49
N GLU A 187 8.78 10.06 -5.67
CA GLU A 187 10.01 10.80 -5.40
C GLU A 187 10.40 10.72 -3.92
N ARG A 188 11.62 10.29 -3.63
CA ARG A 188 12.16 10.18 -2.25
C ARG A 188 12.12 11.53 -1.51
N GLN A 189 12.34 12.65 -2.21
CA GLN A 189 12.29 13.98 -1.60
C GLN A 189 10.92 14.32 -0.97
N LEU A 190 9.82 13.72 -1.44
CA LEU A 190 8.49 13.93 -0.88
C LEU A 190 8.38 13.41 0.56
N LEU A 191 9.20 12.42 0.93
CA LEU A 191 9.22 11.94 2.30
C LEU A 191 9.69 13.01 3.27
N GLY A 192 10.78 13.72 2.97
CA GLY A 192 11.44 14.58 3.96
C GLY A 192 11.64 13.79 5.26
N GLN A 193 11.06 14.28 6.34
CA GLN A 193 11.06 13.58 7.64
C GLN A 193 9.83 12.72 7.90
N ARG A 194 8.95 12.56 6.90
CA ARG A 194 7.73 11.76 7.06
C ARG A 194 8.04 10.27 7.03
N ARG A 195 7.41 9.54 7.95
CA ARG A 195 7.54 8.09 8.07
C ARG A 195 6.17 7.47 8.32
N PHE A 196 6.06 6.17 8.16
CA PHE A 196 4.92 5.40 8.61
C PHE A 196 4.79 5.49 10.12
N ASN A 197 3.56 5.53 10.64
CA ASN A 197 3.33 5.61 12.08
C ASN A 197 3.48 4.21 12.71
N GLU A 198 4.59 3.97 13.39
CA GLU A 198 4.93 2.70 14.02
C GLU A 198 4.03 2.33 15.23
N ASN A 199 3.32 3.31 15.78
CA ASN A 199 2.33 3.06 16.84
C ASN A 199 1.02 2.47 16.30
N LEU A 200 0.83 2.43 14.99
CA LEU A 200 -0.29 1.79 14.33
C LEU A 200 0.13 0.39 13.90
N ARG A 201 -0.12 -0.61 14.72
CA ARG A 201 0.31 -2.02 14.51
C ARG A 201 0.01 -2.58 13.12
N ARG A 202 -0.96 -2.03 12.42
CA ARG A 202 -1.42 -2.44 11.09
C ARG A 202 -1.32 -1.30 10.09
N GLY A 203 -0.21 -0.58 10.17
CA GLY A 203 0.22 0.55 9.39
C GLY A 203 -0.85 1.08 8.44
N ASN A 204 -1.46 2.22 8.74
CA ASN A 204 -2.30 2.85 7.74
C ASN A 204 -1.39 3.46 6.67
N MET A 205 -0.99 2.63 5.70
CA MET A 205 -0.18 3.03 4.54
C MET A 205 -0.80 4.23 3.86
N GLY A 206 -2.12 4.22 3.72
CA GLY A 206 -2.88 5.29 3.08
C GLY A 206 -2.66 6.67 3.69
N LEU A 207 -2.38 6.78 4.99
CA LEU A 207 -2.13 8.09 5.62
C LEU A 207 -0.81 8.73 5.16
N LEU A 208 0.24 7.95 4.97
CA LEU A 208 1.48 8.48 4.41
C LEU A 208 1.26 8.89 2.95
N TRP A 209 0.63 8.03 2.15
CA TRP A 209 0.31 8.33 0.76
C TRP A 209 -0.49 9.62 0.61
N LEU A 210 -1.54 9.83 1.38
CA LEU A 210 -2.32 11.08 1.36
C LEU A 210 -1.47 12.30 1.70
N LYS A 211 -0.50 12.17 2.62
CA LYS A 211 0.43 13.28 2.94
C LYS A 211 1.37 13.61 1.78
N LEU A 212 1.84 12.60 1.07
CA LEU A 212 2.71 12.79 -0.11
C LEU A 212 1.93 13.41 -1.26
N HIS A 213 0.71 12.95 -1.52
CA HIS A 213 -0.17 13.47 -2.59
C HIS A 213 -0.57 14.93 -2.41
N LYS A 214 -0.60 15.43 -1.18
CA LYS A 214 -1.15 16.78 -0.89
C LYS A 214 -0.47 17.90 -1.67
N ASN A 215 0.81 17.74 -2.00
CA ASN A 215 1.64 18.79 -2.58
C ASN A 215 2.32 18.37 -3.89
N ARG A 216 1.89 17.27 -4.50
CA ARG A 216 2.54 16.75 -5.71
C ARG A 216 1.53 16.10 -6.64
N ALA A 217 1.64 16.40 -7.93
CA ALA A 217 0.83 15.77 -8.96
C ALA A 217 1.05 14.25 -8.98
N CYS A 218 -0.01 13.52 -9.21
CA CYS A 218 -0.03 12.06 -9.24
C CYS A 218 -0.64 11.57 -10.54
N TYR A 219 -0.04 10.55 -11.13
CA TYR A 219 -0.56 9.88 -12.32
C TYR A 219 -0.98 8.44 -11.98
N TYR A 220 -2.17 8.07 -12.38
CA TYR A 220 -2.65 6.71 -12.31
C TYR A 220 -2.47 6.03 -13.67
N LEU A 221 -1.68 4.96 -13.71
CA LEU A 221 -1.46 4.10 -14.85
C LEU A 221 -2.38 2.88 -14.75
N HIS A 222 -3.38 2.81 -15.62
CA HIS A 222 -4.35 1.70 -15.63
C HIS A 222 -3.76 0.46 -16.30
N LYS A 223 -2.68 -0.05 -15.71
CA LYS A 223 -2.01 -1.29 -16.12
C LYS A 223 -1.70 -2.14 -14.90
N PRO A 224 -1.88 -3.47 -14.96
CA PRO A 224 -1.41 -4.36 -13.90
C PRO A 224 0.10 -4.53 -14.03
N LEU A 225 0.84 -3.98 -13.07
CA LEU A 225 2.30 -4.07 -13.02
C LEU A 225 2.81 -4.87 -11.83
N LYS A 226 1.91 -5.30 -10.96
CA LYS A 226 2.18 -6.14 -9.80
C LYS A 226 1.18 -7.30 -9.75
N PHE A 227 1.68 -8.50 -9.46
CA PHE A 227 0.88 -9.66 -9.12
C PHE A 227 0.69 -9.69 -7.60
N TYR A 228 -0.53 -9.38 -7.16
CA TYR A 228 -0.92 -9.34 -5.76
C TYR A 228 -1.36 -10.73 -5.30
N ARG A 229 -0.55 -11.33 -4.43
CA ARG A 229 -0.79 -12.69 -3.96
C ARG A 229 -1.79 -12.71 -2.80
N ILE A 230 -2.83 -13.53 -2.94
CA ILE A 230 -3.83 -13.79 -1.92
C ILE A 230 -3.64 -15.20 -1.41
N HIS A 231 -3.26 -15.36 -0.13
CA HIS A 231 -3.01 -16.64 0.50
C HIS A 231 -3.43 -16.63 1.97
N ALA A 232 -3.56 -17.83 2.57
CA ALA A 232 -4.07 -17.98 3.94
C ALA A 232 -3.20 -17.30 5.02
N GLU A 233 -1.92 -17.09 4.75
CA GLU A 233 -0.97 -16.44 5.67
C GLU A 233 -0.88 -14.92 5.50
N SER A 234 -1.57 -14.34 4.52
CA SER A 234 -1.59 -12.89 4.32
C SER A 234 -2.04 -12.18 5.60
N LEU A 235 -1.37 -11.09 5.95
CA LEU A 235 -1.73 -10.27 7.12
C LEU A 235 -3.19 -9.82 7.07
N THR A 236 -3.72 -9.55 5.88
CA THR A 236 -5.12 -9.15 5.66
C THR A 236 -6.10 -10.28 5.94
N GLN A 237 -5.73 -11.53 5.73
CA GLN A 237 -6.57 -12.72 5.98
C GLN A 237 -6.55 -13.14 7.47
N ASN A 238 -5.40 -13.01 8.13
CA ASN A 238 -5.19 -13.47 9.51
C ASN A 238 -5.44 -12.42 10.60
N LEU A 239 -6.04 -11.30 10.23
CA LEU A 239 -6.30 -10.22 11.17
C LEU A 239 -7.33 -10.62 12.24
N LYS A 240 -6.88 -10.88 13.47
CA LYS A 240 -7.81 -10.92 14.62
C LYS A 240 -8.55 -9.59 14.68
N TYR A 241 -9.88 -9.66 14.69
CA TYR A 241 -10.74 -8.50 14.79
C TYR A 241 -10.53 -7.80 16.15
N GLN A 242 -9.88 -6.66 16.15
CA GLN A 242 -9.59 -5.85 17.35
C GLN A 242 -10.13 -4.43 17.15
N PRO A 243 -11.39 -4.16 17.50
CA PRO A 243 -12.04 -2.88 17.22
C PRO A 243 -11.29 -1.67 17.76
N LEU A 244 -10.74 -1.75 18.98
CA LEU A 244 -10.02 -0.64 19.60
C LEU A 244 -8.64 -0.36 18.96
N GLU A 245 -8.01 -1.35 18.35
CA GLU A 245 -6.81 -1.11 17.54
C GLU A 245 -7.18 -0.53 16.16
N MET A 246 -8.23 -1.04 15.55
CA MET A 246 -8.69 -0.55 14.24
C MET A 246 -9.13 0.90 14.30
N VAL A 247 -9.82 1.33 15.36
CA VAL A 247 -10.31 2.71 15.48
C VAL A 247 -9.18 3.74 15.53
N LYS A 248 -7.98 3.35 15.98
CA LYS A 248 -6.82 4.26 16.00
C LYS A 248 -6.48 4.77 14.58
N ASN A 249 -6.59 3.90 13.55
CA ASN A 249 -6.37 4.30 12.17
C ASN A 249 -7.38 5.34 11.69
N TYR A 250 -8.67 5.14 12.00
CA TYR A 250 -9.72 6.10 11.65
C TYR A 250 -9.57 7.42 12.38
N GLU A 251 -9.23 7.40 13.68
CA GLU A 251 -8.98 8.61 14.45
C GLU A 251 -7.78 9.39 13.91
N GLN A 252 -6.73 8.70 13.52
CA GLN A 252 -5.55 9.33 12.93
C GLN A 252 -5.87 9.96 11.57
N ASP A 253 -6.65 9.28 10.71
CA ASP A 253 -7.13 9.83 9.44
C ASP A 253 -8.00 11.08 9.67
N ILE A 254 -8.99 10.97 10.53
CA ILE A 254 -9.87 12.09 10.88
C ILE A 254 -9.05 13.27 11.41
N LEU A 255 -8.11 13.03 12.31
CA LEU A 255 -7.27 14.08 12.89
C LEU A 255 -6.41 14.80 11.84
N LEU A 256 -5.75 14.04 10.97
CA LEU A 256 -4.80 14.60 10.00
C LEU A 256 -5.48 15.35 8.86
N PHE A 257 -6.63 14.85 8.40
CA PHE A 257 -7.29 15.34 7.18
C PHE A 257 -8.67 15.94 7.43
N TYR A 258 -9.03 16.25 8.67
CA TYR A 258 -10.36 16.75 9.03
C TYR A 258 -10.77 17.96 8.19
N ARG A 259 -9.92 18.99 8.10
CA ARG A 259 -10.21 20.23 7.37
C ARG A 259 -10.34 19.99 5.87
N ASP A 260 -9.44 19.20 5.31
CA ASP A 260 -9.44 18.89 3.87
C ASP A 260 -10.68 18.05 3.52
N ARG A 261 -11.01 17.02 4.32
CA ARG A 261 -12.20 16.21 4.09
C ARG A 261 -13.50 16.98 4.31
N LEU A 262 -13.56 17.87 5.32
CA LEU A 262 -14.73 18.71 5.55
C LEU A 262 -14.99 19.63 4.35
N LYS A 263 -13.91 20.14 3.73
CA LYS A 263 -13.98 21.02 2.56
C LYS A 263 -14.37 20.27 1.29
N TYR A 264 -13.79 19.12 1.03
CA TYR A 264 -13.88 18.46 -0.28
C TYR A 264 -14.81 17.25 -0.30
N CYS A 265 -14.96 16.52 0.79
CA CYS A 265 -15.77 15.30 0.88
C CYS A 265 -16.42 15.10 2.27
N PRO A 266 -17.32 16.01 2.71
CA PRO A 266 -17.93 15.94 4.04
C PRO A 266 -18.69 14.63 4.27
N ALA A 267 -19.33 14.07 3.25
CA ALA A 267 -20.01 12.77 3.35
C ALA A 267 -19.03 11.62 3.64
N HIS A 268 -17.82 11.65 3.06
CA HIS A 268 -16.77 10.67 3.35
C HIS A 268 -16.27 10.83 4.81
N LEU A 269 -16.00 12.05 5.25
CA LEU A 269 -15.62 12.34 6.64
C LEU A 269 -16.68 11.85 7.64
N ALA A 270 -17.94 12.12 7.36
CA ALA A 270 -19.05 11.65 8.19
C ALA A 270 -19.09 10.11 8.28
N ARG A 271 -18.87 9.41 7.16
CA ARG A 271 -18.77 7.93 7.17
C ARG A 271 -17.58 7.43 7.99
N LEU A 272 -16.41 8.07 7.92
CA LEU A 272 -15.26 7.72 8.76
C LEU A 272 -15.60 7.87 10.25
N CYS A 273 -16.27 8.96 10.63
CA CYS A 273 -16.75 9.17 12.00
C CYS A 273 -17.75 8.09 12.43
N ALA A 274 -18.70 7.72 11.56
CA ALA A 274 -19.67 6.66 11.86
C ALA A 274 -19.00 5.28 11.99
N THR A 275 -18.03 4.99 11.16
CA THR A 275 -17.22 3.74 11.25
C THR A 275 -16.42 3.71 12.56
N ALA A 276 -15.77 4.81 12.92
CA ALA A 276 -15.06 4.93 14.20
C ALA A 276 -16.04 4.74 15.40
N ALA A 277 -17.25 5.27 15.30
CA ALA A 277 -18.31 5.07 16.31
C ALA A 277 -18.67 3.58 16.47
N LEU A 278 -18.85 2.86 15.37
CA LEU A 278 -19.13 1.42 15.40
C LEU A 278 -17.99 0.65 16.07
N LEU A 279 -16.76 0.96 15.73
CA LEU A 279 -15.57 0.31 16.33
C LEU A 279 -15.46 0.58 17.83
N TYR A 280 -15.71 1.83 18.27
CA TYR A 280 -15.77 2.13 19.71
C TYR A 280 -16.88 1.35 20.41
N ARG A 281 -18.05 1.25 19.76
CA ARG A 281 -19.18 0.51 20.34
C ARG A 281 -18.87 -1.00 20.47
N GLN A 282 -18.21 -1.57 19.47
CA GLN A 282 -17.76 -2.97 19.49
C GLN A 282 -16.67 -3.22 20.53
N GLY A 283 -15.81 -2.24 20.77
CA GLY A 283 -14.80 -2.24 21.84
C GLY A 283 -15.36 -1.93 23.23
N GLY A 284 -16.70 -1.74 23.37
CA GLY A 284 -17.35 -1.48 24.65
C GLY A 284 -17.41 0.00 25.07
N ASP A 285 -16.79 0.92 24.34
CA ASP A 285 -16.76 2.36 24.66
C ASP A 285 -17.98 3.09 24.08
N ARG A 286 -19.11 2.98 24.78
CA ARG A 286 -20.36 3.64 24.40
C ARG A 286 -20.24 5.17 24.37
N LYS A 287 -19.46 5.76 25.28
CA LYS A 287 -19.32 7.21 25.40
C LYS A 287 -18.65 7.82 24.17
N ARG A 288 -17.51 7.24 23.76
CA ARG A 288 -16.80 7.67 22.53
C ARG A 288 -17.64 7.36 21.29
N ALA A 289 -18.29 6.21 21.22
CA ALA A 289 -19.19 5.86 20.12
C ALA A 289 -20.28 6.92 19.94
N PHE A 290 -20.99 7.30 21.00
CA PHE A 290 -22.04 8.32 20.95
C PHE A 290 -21.51 9.68 20.46
N LYS A 291 -20.36 10.13 21.00
CA LYS A 291 -19.72 11.38 20.56
C LYS A 291 -19.40 11.37 19.06
N LYS A 292 -18.91 10.24 18.54
CA LYS A 292 -18.58 10.10 17.11
C LYS A 292 -19.82 10.05 16.21
N ILE A 293 -20.94 9.48 16.69
CA ILE A 293 -22.20 9.52 15.96
C ILE A 293 -22.69 10.96 15.83
N LEU A 294 -22.69 11.72 16.92
CA LEU A 294 -23.10 13.14 16.89
C LEU A 294 -22.19 13.94 15.94
N GLN A 295 -20.88 13.72 15.99
CA GLN A 295 -19.93 14.34 15.06
C GLN A 295 -20.26 13.98 13.61
N SER A 296 -20.53 12.72 13.31
CA SER A 296 -20.88 12.24 11.97
C SER A 296 -22.14 12.93 11.43
N LEU A 297 -23.22 12.94 12.23
CA LEU A 297 -24.49 13.54 11.85
C LEU A 297 -24.41 15.07 11.69
N ALA A 298 -23.60 15.75 12.53
CA ALA A 298 -23.36 17.18 12.42
C ALA A 298 -22.59 17.57 11.16
N ILE A 299 -21.69 16.69 10.66
CA ILE A 299 -20.92 16.92 9.42
C ILE A 299 -21.82 16.67 8.20
N HIS A 300 -22.45 15.50 8.14
CA HIS A 300 -23.32 15.11 7.04
C HIS A 300 -24.24 13.96 7.48
N PRO A 301 -25.58 14.13 7.42
CA PRO A 301 -26.50 13.04 7.72
C PRO A 301 -26.25 11.81 6.83
N ASN A 302 -26.15 10.64 7.45
CA ASN A 302 -25.89 9.41 6.70
C ASN A 302 -26.52 8.19 7.39
N LEU A 303 -26.93 7.21 6.58
CA LEU A 303 -27.62 6.02 7.06
C LEU A 303 -26.76 5.21 8.04
N LEU A 304 -25.44 5.12 7.81
CA LEU A 304 -24.55 4.38 8.70
C LEU A 304 -24.55 4.95 10.12
N ALA A 305 -24.49 6.27 10.27
CA ALA A 305 -24.53 6.90 11.59
C ALA A 305 -25.87 6.62 12.31
N ILE A 306 -26.98 6.62 11.57
CA ILE A 306 -28.31 6.27 12.11
C ILE A 306 -28.33 4.80 12.56
N GLN A 307 -27.84 3.88 11.73
CA GLN A 307 -27.74 2.46 12.09
C GLN A 307 -26.86 2.22 13.32
N VAL A 308 -25.70 2.88 13.38
CA VAL A 308 -24.77 2.78 14.53
C VAL A 308 -25.38 3.40 15.79
N PHE A 309 -26.22 4.43 15.67
CA PHE A 309 -26.98 4.98 16.81
C PHE A 309 -27.87 3.91 17.45
N PHE A 310 -28.62 3.15 16.67
CA PHE A 310 -29.42 2.03 17.19
C PHE A 310 -28.54 0.91 17.80
N CYS A 311 -27.36 0.71 17.28
CA CYS A 311 -26.38 -0.25 17.84
C CYS A 311 -25.92 0.12 19.26
N LEU A 312 -26.09 1.35 19.72
CA LEU A 312 -25.78 1.73 21.11
C LEU A 312 -26.61 0.95 22.14
N PHE A 313 -27.82 0.56 21.77
CA PHE A 313 -28.79 -0.11 22.66
C PHE A 313 -28.70 -1.63 22.59
N LEU A 314 -27.99 -2.20 21.61
CA LEU A 314 -27.83 -3.65 21.42
C LEU A 314 -26.70 -4.21 22.30
N PRO A 315 -26.75 -5.50 22.70
CA PRO A 315 -25.60 -6.20 23.25
C PRO A 315 -24.42 -6.24 22.26
N VAL A 316 -23.18 -6.27 22.77
CA VAL A 316 -21.99 -6.30 21.89
C VAL A 316 -21.98 -7.52 20.97
N SER A 317 -22.49 -8.66 21.44
CA SER A 317 -22.61 -9.90 20.66
C SER A 317 -23.53 -9.79 19.43
N CYS A 318 -24.45 -8.83 19.44
CA CYS A 318 -25.40 -8.60 18.35
C CYS A 318 -24.94 -7.54 17.35
N LEU A 319 -23.75 -6.94 17.54
CA LEU A 319 -23.27 -5.89 16.66
C LEU A 319 -22.71 -6.46 15.35
N PRO A 320 -22.97 -5.79 14.22
CA PRO A 320 -22.35 -6.18 12.95
C PRO A 320 -20.84 -6.03 13.08
N LYS A 321 -20.08 -7.07 12.70
CA LYS A 321 -18.63 -6.93 12.52
C LYS A 321 -18.40 -6.13 11.24
N LEU A 322 -17.53 -5.12 11.30
CA LEU A 322 -17.02 -4.52 10.07
C LEU A 322 -16.33 -5.62 9.27
N LYS A 323 -16.84 -5.91 8.08
CA LYS A 323 -16.11 -6.74 7.12
C LYS A 323 -14.88 -5.93 6.73
N ILE A 324 -13.73 -6.33 7.27
CA ILE A 324 -12.44 -5.83 6.82
C ILE A 324 -12.30 -6.38 5.40
N ARG A 325 -12.47 -5.53 4.39
CA ARG A 325 -12.38 -5.88 2.98
C ARG A 325 -13.03 -7.24 2.60
N GLN A 326 -14.34 -7.29 2.59
CA GLN A 326 -15.12 -8.17 1.74
C GLN A 326 -16.13 -7.31 0.98
N ARG A 327 -15.62 -6.42 0.12
CA ARG A 327 -16.39 -5.83 -0.96
C ARG A 327 -15.75 -6.23 -2.27
N ILE A 328 -15.78 -7.53 -2.55
CA ILE A 328 -15.65 -8.04 -3.90
C ILE A 328 -16.70 -9.13 -4.01
N GLU A 329 -17.95 -8.73 -4.01
CA GLU A 329 -19.08 -9.43 -4.59
C GLU A 329 -20.12 -8.35 -4.90
N LYS A 330 -20.00 -7.81 -6.10
CA LYS A 330 -21.06 -7.52 -7.07
C LYS A 330 -20.48 -6.69 -8.21
#